data_05576c6d0b24732dda4059a278e8dcc5
#
_entry.id   05576c6d0b24732dda4059a278e8dcc5
#
_cell.length_a   1.000
_cell.length_b   1.000
_cell.length_c   1.000
_cell.angle_alpha   90.00
_cell.angle_beta   90.00
_cell.angle_gamma   90.00
#
_symmetry.space_group_name_H-M   'P 1'
#
loop_
_entity.id
_entity.type
_entity.pdbx_description
1 polymer ?
#
loop_
_entity_poly.entity_id
_entity_poly.type
_entity_poly.pdbx_seq_one_letter_code
_entity_poly.pdbx_strand_id
1 'polypeptide(L)'
;MHAHLLPGIDDGSPDLDTSIELIRSLQELGFSKLITTPHVMGDMYPNSPSIIRERLTSVQQALIRQEISQELDAAAEYFLDEVMERRIRDNEPLLTLPGKRVLCEFSMLTPTMGVKEMIFEMQMQGYQVIIAHPERYVYLGSNKGFYEELKDMGCLFQLNLLALTPHYGKTVSAL
;
A
#
# COMPACT_ATOMS: atom_id res chain seq x y z
N MET A 1 -7.51 -5.65 -0.22
CA MET A 1 -6.53 -6.15 0.78
C MET A 1 -5.19 -5.56 0.41
N HIS A 2 -4.40 -5.10 1.38
CA HIS A 2 -3.02 -4.65 1.18
C HIS A 2 -2.13 -5.89 0.99
N ALA A 3 -1.50 -6.04 -0.17
CA ALA A 3 -0.66 -7.19 -0.51
C ALA A 3 0.28 -6.89 -1.69
N HIS A 4 1.46 -7.52 -1.69
CA HIS A 4 2.53 -7.35 -2.67
C HIS A 4 2.66 -8.64 -3.50
N LEU A 5 1.79 -8.77 -4.51
CA LEU A 5 1.63 -10.00 -5.30
C LEU A 5 2.28 -9.93 -6.68
N LEU A 6 2.92 -8.81 -7.05
CA LEU A 6 3.58 -8.68 -8.35
C LEU A 6 5.03 -9.10 -8.26
N PRO A 7 5.54 -9.91 -9.23
CA PRO A 7 6.86 -10.53 -9.12
C PRO A 7 8.01 -9.54 -9.33
N GLY A 8 8.96 -9.53 -8.39
CA GLY A 8 10.28 -8.94 -8.54
C GLY A 8 10.32 -7.41 -8.68
N ILE A 9 9.34 -6.69 -8.15
CA ILE A 9 9.30 -5.22 -8.20
C ILE A 9 9.40 -4.55 -6.83
N ASP A 10 9.23 -5.30 -5.76
CA ASP A 10 9.38 -4.84 -4.38
C ASP A 10 9.80 -6.01 -3.46
N ASP A 11 9.63 -5.85 -2.15
CA ASP A 11 9.95 -6.87 -1.14
C ASP A 11 8.88 -7.97 -0.98
N GLY A 12 7.85 -7.96 -1.83
CA GLY A 12 6.80 -8.98 -1.85
C GLY A 12 7.22 -10.26 -2.57
N SER A 13 6.45 -10.65 -3.59
CA SER A 13 6.73 -11.85 -4.36
C SER A 13 8.03 -11.72 -5.18
N PRO A 14 9.02 -12.63 -5.00
CA PRO A 14 10.28 -12.55 -5.73
C PRO A 14 10.15 -12.94 -7.21
N ASP A 15 9.21 -13.82 -7.54
CA ASP A 15 9.02 -14.39 -8.87
C ASP A 15 7.55 -14.73 -9.17
N LEU A 16 7.29 -15.12 -10.42
CA LEU A 16 5.95 -15.39 -10.91
C LEU A 16 5.31 -16.63 -10.24
N ASP A 17 6.11 -17.66 -9.97
CA ASP A 17 5.59 -18.89 -9.36
C ASP A 17 5.12 -18.62 -7.92
N THR A 18 5.91 -17.91 -7.15
CA THR A 18 5.52 -17.44 -5.80
C THR A 18 4.28 -16.54 -5.84
N SER A 19 4.18 -15.65 -6.85
CA SER A 19 2.96 -14.82 -7.03
C SER A 19 1.72 -15.69 -7.20
N ILE A 20 1.80 -16.72 -8.03
CA ILE A 20 0.68 -17.63 -8.30
C ILE A 20 0.31 -18.45 -7.04
N GLU A 21 1.30 -18.94 -6.30
CA GLU A 21 1.06 -19.68 -5.04
C GLU A 21 0.36 -18.83 -4.00
N LEU A 22 0.80 -17.60 -3.82
CA LEU A 22 0.18 -16.64 -2.89
C LEU A 22 -1.27 -16.32 -3.30
N ILE A 23 -1.52 -16.11 -4.61
CA ILE A 23 -2.86 -15.83 -5.13
C ILE A 23 -3.79 -17.04 -4.92
N ARG A 24 -3.31 -18.26 -5.14
CA ARG A 24 -4.08 -19.49 -4.86
C ARG A 24 -4.45 -19.59 -3.38
N SER A 25 -3.48 -19.37 -2.50
CA SER A 25 -3.70 -19.39 -1.05
C SER A 25 -4.76 -18.38 -0.62
N LEU A 26 -4.75 -17.18 -1.19
CA LEU A 26 -5.76 -16.16 -0.92
C LEU A 26 -7.14 -16.55 -1.48
N GLN A 27 -7.19 -17.18 -2.66
CA GLN A 27 -8.43 -17.72 -3.22
C GLN A 27 -9.03 -18.80 -2.32
N GLU A 28 -8.20 -19.72 -1.81
CA GLU A 28 -8.61 -20.78 -0.87
C GLU A 28 -9.17 -20.21 0.44
N LEU A 29 -8.66 -19.05 0.87
CA LEU A 29 -9.21 -18.30 2.01
C LEU A 29 -10.54 -17.58 1.70
N GLY A 30 -11.05 -17.68 0.46
CA GLY A 30 -12.34 -17.14 0.06
C GLY A 30 -12.31 -15.72 -0.52
N PHE A 31 -11.14 -15.15 -0.81
CA PHE A 31 -11.06 -13.85 -1.49
C PHE A 31 -11.42 -14.01 -2.97
N SER A 32 -12.49 -13.36 -3.41
CA SER A 32 -12.95 -13.39 -4.81
C SER A 32 -12.27 -12.35 -5.69
N LYS A 33 -11.81 -11.25 -5.10
CA LYS A 33 -11.11 -10.16 -5.79
C LYS A 33 -9.88 -9.70 -4.99
N LEU A 34 -8.75 -9.58 -5.66
CA LEU A 34 -7.50 -9.07 -5.10
C LEU A 34 -7.12 -7.76 -5.79
N ILE A 35 -6.64 -6.81 -5.01
CA ILE A 35 -5.99 -5.60 -5.52
C ILE A 35 -4.63 -5.55 -4.85
N THR A 36 -3.59 -5.82 -5.62
CA THR A 36 -2.21 -5.74 -5.13
C THR A 36 -1.76 -4.30 -5.04
N THR A 37 -0.90 -4.00 -4.08
CA THR A 37 -0.45 -2.64 -3.75
C THR A 37 1.06 -2.58 -3.62
N PRO A 38 1.83 -2.82 -4.72
CA PRO A 38 3.28 -2.78 -4.65
C PRO A 38 3.78 -1.41 -4.22
N HIS A 39 4.95 -1.40 -3.57
CA HIS A 39 5.62 -0.17 -3.16
C HIS A 39 5.96 0.73 -4.34
N VAL A 40 5.76 2.03 -4.15
CA VAL A 40 6.30 3.11 -4.97
C VAL A 40 7.12 4.03 -4.06
N MET A 41 8.43 3.86 -4.09
CA MET A 41 9.40 4.53 -3.22
C MET A 41 10.59 4.99 -4.06
N GLY A 42 10.95 6.25 -3.98
CA GLY A 42 11.93 6.85 -4.90
C GLY A 42 13.26 6.14 -4.96
N ASP A 43 13.82 5.78 -3.81
CA ASP A 43 15.16 5.21 -3.72
C ASP A 43 15.20 3.67 -3.79
N MET A 44 14.24 2.99 -3.16
CA MET A 44 14.28 1.52 -3.03
C MET A 44 13.45 0.80 -4.11
N TYR A 45 12.26 1.32 -4.40
CA TYR A 45 11.30 0.71 -5.34
C TYR A 45 10.76 1.78 -6.29
N PRO A 46 11.55 2.25 -7.26
CA PRO A 46 11.18 3.33 -8.17
C PRO A 46 10.17 2.86 -9.23
N ASN A 47 9.12 2.20 -8.77
CA ASN A 47 8.08 1.66 -9.62
C ASN A 47 7.26 2.78 -10.25
N SER A 48 7.05 2.68 -11.55
CA SER A 48 6.12 3.53 -12.29
C SER A 48 4.77 2.82 -12.49
N PRO A 49 3.70 3.56 -12.78
CA PRO A 49 2.43 2.94 -13.17
C PRO A 49 2.55 1.97 -14.37
N SER A 50 3.49 2.21 -15.29
CA SER A 50 3.75 1.33 -16.43
C SER A 50 4.37 -0.01 -16.01
N ILE A 51 5.38 0.02 -15.13
CA ILE A 51 6.00 -1.18 -14.56
C ILE A 51 4.96 -2.03 -13.84
N ILE A 52 4.17 -1.41 -12.97
CA ILE A 52 3.13 -2.11 -12.20
C ILE A 52 2.11 -2.77 -13.13
N ARG A 53 1.63 -2.06 -14.15
CA ARG A 53 0.67 -2.61 -15.13
C ARG A 53 1.26 -3.73 -15.98
N GLU A 54 2.53 -3.64 -16.37
CA GLU A 54 3.23 -4.70 -17.10
C GLU A 54 3.30 -5.97 -16.24
N ARG A 55 3.71 -5.87 -14.99
CA ARG A 55 3.78 -7.00 -14.06
C ARG A 55 2.39 -7.59 -13.77
N LEU A 56 1.40 -6.73 -13.57
CA LEU A 56 0.00 -7.16 -13.41
C LEU A 56 -0.45 -8.01 -14.61
N THR A 57 -0.21 -7.53 -15.82
CA THR A 57 -0.56 -8.25 -17.06
C THR A 57 0.13 -9.60 -17.12
N SER A 58 1.41 -9.68 -16.75
CA SER A 58 2.16 -10.94 -16.72
C SER A 58 1.53 -11.96 -15.76
N VAL A 59 1.15 -11.52 -14.55
CA VAL A 59 0.48 -12.38 -13.56
C VAL A 59 -0.89 -12.82 -14.06
N GLN A 60 -1.71 -11.89 -14.56
CA GLN A 60 -3.04 -12.19 -15.11
C GLN A 60 -2.97 -13.24 -16.23
N GLN A 61 -2.00 -13.15 -17.14
CA GLN A 61 -1.78 -14.14 -18.20
C GLN A 61 -1.38 -15.50 -17.61
N ALA A 62 -0.58 -15.53 -16.55
CA ALA A 62 -0.20 -16.79 -15.90
C ALA A 62 -1.40 -17.43 -15.20
N LEU A 63 -2.27 -16.65 -14.54
CA LEU A 63 -3.52 -17.14 -13.95
C LEU A 63 -4.42 -17.81 -15.01
N ILE A 64 -4.59 -17.16 -16.16
CA ILE A 64 -5.36 -17.72 -17.29
C ILE A 64 -4.76 -19.04 -17.76
N ARG A 65 -3.43 -19.09 -17.99
CA ARG A 65 -2.75 -20.34 -18.45
C ARG A 65 -2.86 -21.48 -17.46
N GLN A 66 -3.00 -21.18 -16.16
CA GLN A 66 -3.15 -22.19 -15.10
C GLN A 66 -4.60 -22.43 -14.69
N GLU A 67 -5.56 -21.89 -15.45
CA GLU A 67 -7.01 -22.02 -15.19
C GLU A 67 -7.43 -21.55 -13.79
N ILE A 68 -6.72 -20.54 -13.23
CA ILE A 68 -7.03 -19.94 -11.93
C ILE A 68 -8.01 -18.79 -12.15
N SER A 69 -9.25 -19.00 -11.68
CA SER A 69 -10.31 -17.99 -11.78
C SER A 69 -10.24 -17.00 -10.62
N GLN A 70 -9.24 -16.11 -10.65
CA GLN A 70 -9.07 -15.06 -9.63
C GLN A 70 -9.03 -13.68 -10.30
N GLU A 71 -9.91 -12.79 -9.86
CA GLU A 71 -9.87 -11.39 -10.28
C GLU A 71 -8.70 -10.70 -9.56
N LEU A 72 -7.75 -10.20 -10.34
CA LEU A 72 -6.58 -9.45 -9.84
C LEU A 72 -6.50 -8.10 -10.52
N ASP A 73 -6.36 -7.04 -9.73
CA ASP A 73 -6.10 -5.66 -10.15
C ASP A 73 -4.92 -5.09 -9.36
N ALA A 74 -4.47 -3.89 -9.68
CA ALA A 74 -3.37 -3.23 -8.99
C ALA A 74 -3.70 -1.77 -8.66
N ALA A 75 -3.33 -1.38 -7.46
CA ALA A 75 -3.10 0.00 -7.02
C ALA A 75 -1.60 0.16 -6.71
N ALA A 76 -1.25 1.11 -5.83
CA ALA A 76 0.11 1.23 -5.31
C ALA A 76 0.07 1.64 -3.83
N GLU A 77 1.11 1.26 -3.10
CA GLU A 77 1.46 1.82 -1.80
C GLU A 77 2.55 2.86 -2.00
N TYR A 78 2.19 4.12 -1.80
CA TYR A 78 3.09 5.25 -2.03
C TYR A 78 3.82 5.64 -0.76
N PHE A 79 5.14 5.63 -0.82
CA PHE A 79 5.96 6.22 0.24
C PHE A 79 5.95 7.74 0.10
N LEU A 80 5.64 8.43 1.20
CA LEU A 80 5.58 9.90 1.22
C LEU A 80 6.99 10.49 1.32
N ASP A 81 7.70 10.50 0.19
CA ASP A 81 9.04 11.04 -0.01
C ASP A 81 9.04 12.26 -0.96
N GLU A 82 10.22 12.77 -1.26
CA GLU A 82 10.39 13.90 -2.21
C GLU A 82 9.94 13.55 -3.64
N VAL A 83 9.95 12.26 -4.03
CA VAL A 83 9.46 11.82 -5.33
C VAL A 83 7.94 11.91 -5.37
N MET A 84 7.29 11.47 -4.30
CA MET A 84 5.83 11.57 -4.17
C MET A 84 5.40 13.06 -4.09
N GLU A 85 6.12 13.90 -3.34
CA GLU A 85 5.85 15.34 -3.30
C GLU A 85 5.87 15.98 -4.69
N ARG A 86 6.86 15.63 -5.52
CA ARG A 86 6.92 16.10 -6.92
C ARG A 86 5.73 15.61 -7.74
N ARG A 87 5.36 14.33 -7.64
CA ARG A 87 4.21 13.75 -8.37
C ARG A 87 2.91 14.48 -8.04
N ILE A 88 2.70 14.77 -6.74
CA ILE A 88 1.52 15.52 -6.28
C ILE A 88 1.53 16.92 -6.86
N ARG A 89 2.63 17.65 -6.76
CA ARG A 89 2.78 19.01 -7.29
C ARG A 89 2.56 19.07 -8.79
N ASP A 90 3.05 18.08 -9.53
CA ASP A 90 2.94 18.01 -10.99
C ASP A 90 1.58 17.43 -11.45
N ASN A 91 0.67 17.12 -10.52
CA ASN A 91 -0.63 16.50 -10.76
C ASN A 91 -0.52 15.18 -11.55
N GLU A 92 0.51 14.38 -11.32
CA GLU A 92 0.63 13.07 -11.96
C GLU A 92 -0.48 12.14 -11.47
N PRO A 93 -1.18 11.42 -12.37
CA PRO A 93 -2.23 10.51 -11.97
C PRO A 93 -1.66 9.32 -11.17
N LEU A 94 -2.26 9.06 -10.00
CA LEU A 94 -1.86 7.97 -9.11
C LEU A 94 -2.63 6.69 -9.42
N LEU A 95 -2.00 5.53 -9.17
CA LEU A 95 -2.68 4.23 -9.14
C LEU A 95 -3.42 4.10 -7.80
N THR A 96 -4.76 4.08 -7.88
CA THR A 96 -5.62 4.13 -6.70
C THR A 96 -6.41 2.86 -6.50
N LEU A 97 -6.76 2.58 -5.27
CA LEU A 97 -7.87 1.70 -4.92
C LEU A 97 -9.21 2.31 -5.41
N PRO A 98 -10.28 1.51 -5.54
CA PRO A 98 -11.60 2.02 -5.95
C PRO A 98 -12.04 3.24 -5.12
N GLY A 99 -12.67 4.23 -5.76
CA GLY A 99 -13.12 5.46 -5.12
C GLY A 99 -12.01 6.49 -4.90
N LYS A 100 -11.00 6.51 -5.77
CA LYS A 100 -9.83 7.41 -5.71
C LYS A 100 -9.09 7.34 -4.36
N ARG A 101 -9.02 6.16 -3.76
CA ARG A 101 -8.31 5.94 -2.50
C ARG A 101 -6.84 5.66 -2.77
N VAL A 102 -5.96 6.43 -2.14
CA VAL A 102 -4.49 6.29 -2.24
C VAL A 102 -3.98 5.68 -0.94
N LEU A 103 -3.30 4.54 -1.05
CA LEU A 103 -2.61 3.93 0.08
C LEU A 103 -1.24 4.57 0.21
N CYS A 104 -0.95 5.13 1.39
CA CYS A 104 0.28 5.85 1.68
C CYS A 104 0.97 5.29 2.91
N GLU A 105 2.28 5.24 2.85
CA GLU A 105 3.15 4.98 4.00
C GLU A 105 4.21 6.07 4.13
N PHE A 106 4.83 6.14 5.30
CA PHE A 106 5.99 7.00 5.56
C PHE A 106 7.04 6.25 6.37
N SER A 107 8.17 6.88 6.70
CA SER A 107 9.26 6.21 7.38
C SER A 107 8.81 5.57 8.71
N MET A 108 9.20 4.32 8.92
CA MET A 108 8.95 3.60 10.18
C MET A 108 9.94 3.97 11.28
N LEU A 109 11.06 4.60 10.92
CA LEU A 109 12.19 4.88 11.82
C LEU A 109 12.23 6.33 12.31
N THR A 110 11.86 7.27 11.44
CA THR A 110 11.97 8.71 11.71
C THR A 110 10.75 9.45 11.17
N PRO A 111 10.33 10.53 11.84
CA PRO A 111 9.27 11.38 11.32
C PRO A 111 9.61 11.92 9.93
N THR A 112 8.71 11.75 8.97
CA THR A 112 8.82 12.37 7.65
C THR A 112 8.30 13.81 7.75
N MET A 113 9.08 14.76 7.27
CA MET A 113 8.64 16.16 7.19
C MET A 113 7.64 16.33 6.03
N GLY A 114 6.70 17.26 6.17
CA GLY A 114 5.76 17.61 5.10
C GLY A 114 4.64 16.58 4.85
N VAL A 115 4.50 15.53 5.70
CA VAL A 115 3.46 14.50 5.50
C VAL A 115 2.05 15.09 5.44
N LYS A 116 1.74 16.02 6.35
CA LYS A 116 0.39 16.63 6.41
C LYS A 116 0.11 17.52 5.22
N GLU A 117 1.11 18.23 4.77
CA GLU A 117 1.05 19.08 3.58
C GLU A 117 0.80 18.24 2.33
N MET A 118 1.55 17.14 2.13
CA MET A 118 1.33 16.21 1.03
C MET A 118 -0.07 15.59 1.07
N ILE A 119 -0.54 15.18 2.25
CA ILE A 119 -1.89 14.64 2.43
C ILE A 119 -2.95 15.69 2.03
N PHE A 120 -2.79 16.92 2.50
CA PHE A 120 -3.71 18.00 2.16
C PHE A 120 -3.76 18.26 0.64
N GLU A 121 -2.60 18.31 -0.02
CA GLU A 121 -2.54 18.51 -1.47
C GLU A 121 -3.21 17.36 -2.24
N MET A 122 -2.99 16.10 -1.84
CA MET A 122 -3.70 14.94 -2.43
C MET A 122 -5.22 15.07 -2.26
N GLN A 123 -5.69 15.49 -1.09
CA GLN A 123 -7.12 15.68 -0.84
C GLN A 123 -7.70 16.81 -1.71
N MET A 124 -6.97 17.89 -1.93
CA MET A 124 -7.37 18.96 -2.85
C MET A 124 -7.48 18.47 -4.31
N GLN A 125 -6.72 17.43 -4.69
CA GLN A 125 -6.85 16.75 -6.00
C GLN A 125 -7.98 15.70 -6.02
N GLY A 126 -8.72 15.56 -4.92
CA GLY A 126 -9.88 14.66 -4.78
C GLY A 126 -9.53 13.23 -4.43
N TYR A 127 -8.33 12.97 -3.90
CA TYR A 127 -7.96 11.66 -3.37
C TYR A 127 -8.41 11.50 -1.91
N GLN A 128 -8.84 10.29 -1.56
CA GLN A 128 -9.02 9.85 -0.19
C GLN A 128 -7.76 9.12 0.26
N VAL A 129 -7.04 9.68 1.23
CA VAL A 129 -5.80 9.08 1.73
C VAL A 129 -6.09 7.99 2.76
N ILE A 130 -5.41 6.84 2.59
CA ILE A 130 -5.38 5.74 3.56
C ILE A 130 -3.95 5.61 4.06
N ILE A 131 -3.74 5.69 5.36
CA ILE A 131 -2.44 5.44 5.99
C ILE A 131 -2.30 3.94 6.21
N ALA A 132 -1.26 3.35 5.61
CA ALA A 132 -0.94 1.94 5.75
C ALA A 132 -0.35 1.65 7.14
N HIS A 133 -0.68 0.49 7.70
CA HIS A 133 -0.10 -0.11 8.90
C HIS A 133 0.36 0.90 9.99
N PRO A 134 -0.55 1.76 10.51
CA PRO A 134 -0.19 2.78 11.49
C PRO A 134 0.50 2.23 12.74
N GLU A 135 0.27 0.97 13.07
CA GLU A 135 0.89 0.25 14.18
C GLU A 135 2.40 0.01 14.01
N ARG A 136 2.94 0.17 12.80
CA ARG A 136 4.38 -0.04 12.52
C ARG A 136 5.23 1.21 12.78
N TYR A 137 4.62 2.38 12.94
CA TYR A 137 5.34 3.64 13.22
C TYR A 137 5.64 3.78 14.70
N VAL A 138 6.63 3.02 15.18
CA VAL A 138 6.91 2.86 16.62
C VAL A 138 7.18 4.19 17.33
N TYR A 139 7.82 5.14 16.66
CA TYR A 139 8.08 6.48 17.20
C TYR A 139 6.81 7.31 17.40
N LEU A 140 5.70 6.94 16.79
CA LEU A 140 4.40 7.59 16.97
C LEU A 140 3.55 6.93 18.06
N GLY A 141 3.96 5.78 18.61
CA GLY A 141 3.18 5.03 19.59
C GLY A 141 2.83 5.82 20.86
N SER A 142 3.64 6.82 21.21
CA SER A 142 3.36 7.76 22.30
C SER A 142 2.69 9.07 21.85
N ASN A 143 2.60 9.31 20.53
CA ASN A 143 2.05 10.53 19.95
C ASN A 143 0.67 10.29 19.34
N LYS A 144 -0.32 9.99 20.18
CA LYS A 144 -1.72 9.80 19.73
C LYS A 144 -2.29 11.04 19.02
N GLY A 145 -1.83 12.23 19.38
CA GLY A 145 -2.27 13.48 18.76
C GLY A 145 -2.00 13.53 17.27
N PHE A 146 -0.90 12.93 16.79
CA PHE A 146 -0.62 12.88 15.35
C PHE A 146 -1.67 12.07 14.58
N TYR A 147 -2.09 10.92 15.10
CA TYR A 147 -3.14 10.12 14.47
C TYR A 147 -4.51 10.78 14.54
N GLU A 148 -4.81 11.47 15.65
CA GLU A 148 -6.03 12.28 15.78
C GLU A 148 -6.08 13.40 14.74
N GLU A 149 -4.97 14.10 14.53
CA GLU A 149 -4.87 15.12 13.48
C GLU A 149 -5.08 14.53 12.08
N LEU A 150 -4.45 13.40 11.74
CA LEU A 150 -4.67 12.73 10.45
C LEU A 150 -6.13 12.28 10.27
N LYS A 151 -6.76 11.81 11.34
CA LYS A 151 -8.18 11.46 11.34
C LYS A 151 -9.05 12.69 11.11
N ASP A 152 -8.76 13.78 11.78
CA ASP A 152 -9.50 15.06 11.64
C ASP A 152 -9.32 15.65 10.23
N MET A 153 -8.18 15.42 9.59
CA MET A 153 -7.96 15.69 8.17
C MET A 153 -8.75 14.75 7.25
N GLY A 154 -9.43 13.73 7.79
CA GLY A 154 -10.23 12.78 7.01
C GLY A 154 -9.46 11.59 6.45
N CYS A 155 -8.24 11.31 6.92
CA CYS A 155 -7.53 10.10 6.54
C CYS A 155 -8.22 8.85 7.07
N LEU A 156 -8.12 7.76 6.30
CA LEU A 156 -8.44 6.41 6.73
C LEU A 156 -7.16 5.70 7.19
N PHE A 157 -7.32 4.62 7.97
CA PHE A 157 -6.21 3.81 8.44
C PHE A 157 -6.42 2.35 8.05
N GLN A 158 -5.39 1.72 7.48
CA GLN A 158 -5.36 0.30 7.19
C GLN A 158 -4.49 -0.40 8.23
N LEU A 159 -5.11 -1.14 9.12
CA LEU A 159 -4.45 -1.91 10.17
C LEU A 159 -4.16 -3.34 9.68
N ASN A 160 -2.98 -3.88 9.98
CA ASN A 160 -2.70 -5.29 9.78
C ASN A 160 -3.46 -6.14 10.81
N LEU A 161 -4.15 -7.17 10.35
CA LEU A 161 -4.91 -8.05 11.27
C LEU A 161 -4.03 -8.74 12.31
N LEU A 162 -2.78 -9.05 11.97
CA LEU A 162 -1.82 -9.63 12.90
C LEU A 162 -1.45 -8.68 14.05
N ALA A 163 -1.64 -7.37 13.89
CA ALA A 163 -1.42 -6.39 14.96
C ALA A 163 -2.43 -6.53 16.11
N LEU A 164 -3.60 -7.12 15.82
CA LEU A 164 -4.62 -7.45 16.83
C LEU A 164 -4.27 -8.69 17.67
N THR A 165 -3.17 -9.34 17.35
CA THR A 165 -2.66 -10.52 18.05
C THR A 165 -1.31 -10.20 18.73
N PRO A 166 -0.82 -11.04 19.66
CA PRO A 166 0.51 -10.85 20.23
C PRO A 166 1.69 -11.01 19.27
N HIS A 167 1.45 -11.23 17.97
CA HIS A 167 2.48 -11.48 16.95
C HIS A 167 3.52 -10.35 16.88
N TYR A 168 3.08 -9.10 16.90
CA TYR A 168 3.96 -7.92 16.91
C TYR A 168 4.37 -7.46 18.32
N GLY A 169 4.07 -8.28 19.36
CA GLY A 169 4.35 -7.95 20.76
C GLY A 169 3.26 -7.12 21.43
N LYS A 170 3.31 -7.07 22.76
CA LYS A 170 2.27 -6.46 23.58
C LYS A 170 2.14 -4.94 23.38
N THR A 171 3.22 -4.28 23.00
CA THR A 171 3.22 -2.81 22.81
C THR A 171 2.39 -2.42 21.58
N VAL A 172 2.52 -3.16 20.49
CA VAL A 172 1.78 -2.90 19.24
C VAL A 172 0.31 -3.29 19.38
N SER A 173 0.01 -4.39 20.04
CA SER A 173 -1.39 -4.82 20.24
C SER A 173 -2.17 -3.98 21.27
N ALA A 174 -1.51 -3.03 21.95
CA ALA A 174 -2.11 -2.11 22.91
C ALA A 174 -2.32 -0.68 22.36
N LEU A 175 -1.87 -0.42 21.11
CA LEU A 175 -2.11 0.83 20.38
C LEU A 175 -3.49 0.86 19.75
#